data_603157997139c3c1f8c0204608b8b653
#
_entry.id   603157997139c3c1f8c0204608b8b653
#
_cell.length_a   1.000
_cell.length_b   1.000
_cell.length_c   1.000
_cell.angle_alpha   90.00
_cell.angle_beta   90.00
_cell.angle_gamma   90.00
#
_symmetry.space_group_name_H-M   'P 1'
#
loop_
_entity.id
_entity.type
_entity.pdbx_description
1 polymer ?
#
loop_
_entity_poly.entity_id
_entity_poly.type
_entity_poly.pdbx_seq_one_letter_code
_entity_poly.pdbx_strand_id
1 'polypeptide(L)' 'MENKFLGTIVEWENERWYVDNTDDEFKDEAEETSLFLLPEKYADAEENDKLMRYGNADSIGYWVYESLVKEL' A
#
# COMPACT_ATOMS: atom_id res chain seq x y z
N MET A 1 -7.26 9.07 -12.59
CA MET A 1 -5.79 9.00 -12.65
C MET A 1 -5.27 8.17 -11.51
N GLU A 2 -4.31 7.33 -11.79
CA GLU A 2 -3.70 6.51 -10.75
C GLU A 2 -2.83 7.36 -9.83
N ASN A 3 -2.79 6.97 -8.56
CA ASN A 3 -1.91 7.59 -7.60
C ASN A 3 -0.46 7.23 -7.91
N LYS A 4 0.45 8.18 -7.79
CA LYS A 4 1.87 7.97 -8.11
C LYS A 4 2.54 6.88 -7.27
N PHE A 5 2.00 6.57 -6.10
CA PHE A 5 2.57 5.55 -5.22
C PHE A 5 2.13 4.13 -5.58
N LEU A 6 1.02 3.98 -6.31
CA LEU A 6 0.50 2.65 -6.64
C LEU A 6 1.55 1.82 -7.37
N GLY A 7 1.83 0.62 -6.85
CA GLY A 7 2.82 -0.28 -7.45
C GLY A 7 4.27 0.03 -7.10
N THR A 8 4.52 0.96 -6.18
CA THR A 8 5.88 1.35 -5.79
C THR A 8 6.23 0.85 -4.39
N ILE A 9 7.52 0.95 -4.04
CA ILE A 9 8.01 0.68 -2.69
C ILE A 9 8.17 2.02 -1.97
N VAL A 10 7.67 2.09 -0.75
CA VAL A 10 7.79 3.28 0.09
C VAL A 10 8.35 2.90 1.46
N GLU A 11 8.78 3.90 2.23
CA GLU A 11 9.22 3.70 3.61
C GLU A 11 8.14 4.19 4.57
N TRP A 12 7.82 3.36 5.55
CA TRP A 12 6.88 3.69 6.63
C TRP A 12 7.30 2.96 7.89
N GLU A 13 7.34 3.64 9.02
CA GLU A 13 7.77 3.07 10.31
C GLU A 13 9.14 2.41 10.23
N ASN A 14 10.06 3.04 9.48
CA ASN A 14 11.43 2.56 9.28
C ASN A 14 11.54 1.21 8.55
N GLU A 15 10.49 0.82 7.84
CA GLU A 15 10.46 -0.40 7.05
C GLU A 15 10.02 -0.09 5.63
N ARG A 16 10.29 -1.02 4.72
CA ARG A 16 9.92 -0.89 3.31
C ARG A 16 8.63 -1.64 3.05
N TRP A 17 7.73 -0.99 2.32
CA TRP A 17 6.40 -1.54 2.04
C TRP A 17 6.06 -1.38 0.57
N TYR A 18 5.28 -2.34 0.07
CA TYR A 18 4.76 -2.28 -1.29
C TYR A 18 3.36 -1.68 -1.27
N VAL A 19 3.11 -0.70 -2.13
CA VAL A 19 1.79 -0.07 -2.23
C VAL A 19 0.93 -0.88 -3.19
N ASP A 20 0.05 -1.71 -2.63
CA ASP A 20 -0.79 -2.63 -3.40
C ASP A 20 -2.09 -1.99 -3.90
N ASN A 21 -2.60 -1.01 -3.18
CA ASN A 21 -3.86 -0.36 -3.54
C ASN A 21 -3.89 1.07 -3.02
N THR A 22 -4.80 1.86 -3.55
CA THR A 22 -5.05 3.23 -3.09
C THR A 22 -6.56 3.44 -2.97
N ASP A 23 -6.96 4.34 -2.09
CA ASP A 23 -8.36 4.65 -1.87
C ASP A 23 -8.55 6.14 -1.66
N ASP A 24 -9.40 6.76 -2.46
CA ASP A 24 -9.72 8.17 -2.40
C ASP A 24 -11.09 8.44 -1.74
N GLU A 25 -11.75 7.42 -1.21
CA GLU A 25 -13.09 7.53 -0.66
C GLU A 25 -13.21 8.63 0.39
N PHE A 26 -12.19 8.76 1.23
CA PHE A 26 -12.18 9.75 2.32
C PHE A 26 -11.28 10.95 2.02
N LYS A 27 -10.90 11.14 0.77
CA LYS A 27 -9.98 12.21 0.39
C LYS A 27 -10.49 13.60 0.78
N ASP A 28 -11.79 13.85 0.62
CA ASP A 28 -12.39 15.14 0.93
C ASP A 28 -12.28 15.48 2.43
N GLU A 29 -12.35 14.48 3.29
CA GLU A 29 -12.25 14.68 4.74
C GLU A 29 -10.78 14.80 5.18
N ALA A 30 -9.92 13.91 4.69
CA ALA A 30 -8.51 13.85 5.07
C ALA A 30 -7.62 14.74 4.19
N GLU A 31 -8.15 15.19 3.05
CA GLU A 31 -7.41 15.96 2.04
C GLU A 31 -6.25 15.18 1.44
N GLU A 32 -6.27 13.85 1.54
CA GLU A 32 -5.22 13.01 0.97
C GLU A 32 -5.70 11.59 0.73
N THR A 33 -4.99 10.90 -0.15
CA THR A 33 -5.28 9.51 -0.50
C THR A 33 -4.74 8.57 0.56
N SER A 34 -5.47 7.48 0.81
CA SER A 34 -5.00 6.38 1.64
C SER A 34 -4.30 5.34 0.78
N LEU A 35 -3.22 4.77 1.31
CA LEU A 35 -2.43 3.74 0.63
C LEU A 35 -2.54 2.44 1.41
N PHE A 36 -2.75 1.33 0.69
CA PHE A 36 -2.73 0.02 1.31
C PHE A 36 -1.34 -0.57 1.17
N LEU A 37 -0.66 -0.75 2.31
CA LEU A 37 0.73 -1.19 2.36
C LEU A 37 0.81 -2.67 2.72
N LEU A 38 1.57 -3.42 1.92
CA LEU A 38 1.90 -4.81 2.20
C LEU A 38 3.41 -4.92 2.38
N PRO A 39 3.90 -5.93 3.12
CA PRO A 39 5.35 -6.16 3.20
C PRO A 39 5.98 -6.19 1.81
N GLU A 40 7.20 -5.69 1.71
CA GLU A 40 7.91 -5.52 0.44
C GLU A 40 7.93 -6.78 -0.44
N LYS A 41 7.98 -7.96 0.16
CA LYS A 41 8.01 -9.22 -0.61
C LYS A 41 6.83 -9.38 -1.56
N TYR A 42 5.72 -8.73 -1.26
CA TYR A 42 4.51 -8.83 -2.11
C TYR A 42 4.55 -7.90 -3.32
N ALA A 43 5.67 -7.19 -3.53
CA ALA A 43 5.93 -6.53 -4.80
C ALA A 43 6.22 -7.57 -5.89
N ASP A 44 6.66 -8.77 -5.50
CA ASP A 44 6.83 -9.89 -6.42
C ASP A 44 5.46 -10.39 -6.86
N ALA A 45 5.25 -10.51 -8.18
CA ALA A 45 3.95 -10.86 -8.73
C ALA A 45 3.47 -12.23 -8.26
N GLU A 46 4.38 -13.20 -8.14
CA GLU A 46 4.02 -14.55 -7.70
C GLU A 46 3.60 -14.57 -6.24
N GLU A 47 4.34 -13.89 -5.37
CA GLU A 47 4.02 -13.81 -3.95
C GLU A 47 2.72 -13.04 -3.73
N ASN A 48 2.50 -11.97 -4.48
CA ASN A 48 1.28 -11.19 -4.42
C ASN A 48 0.07 -12.04 -4.84
N ASP A 49 0.19 -12.79 -5.92
CA ASP A 49 -0.88 -13.65 -6.40
C ASP A 49 -1.26 -14.72 -5.36
N LYS A 50 -0.28 -15.33 -4.72
CA LYS A 50 -0.53 -16.32 -3.66
C LYS A 50 -1.28 -15.69 -2.49
N LEU A 51 -0.88 -14.48 -2.09
CA LEU A 51 -1.55 -13.77 -1.01
C LEU A 51 -3.02 -13.51 -1.35
N MET A 52 -3.28 -13.03 -2.56
CA MET A 52 -4.64 -12.68 -2.98
C MET A 52 -5.55 -13.91 -3.12
N ARG A 53 -4.98 -15.06 -3.47
CA ARG A 53 -5.76 -16.30 -3.64
C ARG A 53 -5.97 -17.07 -2.35
N TYR A 54 -4.96 -17.12 -1.50
CA TYR A 54 -4.95 -18.06 -0.36
C TYR A 54 -4.75 -17.38 0.99
N GLY A 55 -4.44 -16.10 1.00
CA GLY A 55 -4.18 -15.37 2.22
C GLY A 55 -5.28 -14.40 2.57
N ASN A 56 -5.08 -13.69 3.65
CA ASN A 56 -5.93 -12.59 4.07
C ASN A 56 -5.10 -11.32 4.11
N ALA A 57 -5.08 -10.59 3.01
CA ALA A 57 -4.29 -9.38 2.87
C ALA A 57 -4.64 -8.33 3.92
N ASP A 58 -5.91 -8.25 4.30
CA ASP A 58 -6.36 -7.26 5.29
C ASP A 58 -5.75 -7.48 6.68
N SER A 59 -5.34 -8.72 6.98
CA SER A 59 -4.77 -9.02 8.29
C SER A 59 -3.28 -8.69 8.37
N ILE A 60 -2.59 -8.54 7.24
CA ILE A 60 -1.15 -8.25 7.22
C ILE A 60 -0.81 -6.89 6.62
N GLY A 61 -1.77 -6.23 5.96
CA GLY A 61 -1.59 -4.92 5.36
C GLY A 61 -2.07 -3.81 6.28
N TYR A 62 -1.68 -2.58 5.94
CA TYR A 62 -2.09 -1.39 6.69
C TYR A 62 -2.54 -0.29 5.74
N TRP A 63 -3.66 0.36 6.06
CA TRP A 63 -4.09 1.57 5.37
C TRP A 63 -3.46 2.77 6.06
N VAL A 64 -2.65 3.53 5.34
CA VAL A 64 -2.02 4.75 5.87
C VAL A 64 -2.19 5.89 4.87
N TYR A 65 -2.19 7.12 5.37
CA TYR A 65 -2.26 8.30 4.51
C TYR A 65 -0.92 8.50 3.78
N GLU A 66 -1.01 8.98 2.55
CA GLU A 66 0.18 9.17 1.71
C GLU A 66 1.23 10.11 2.33
N SER A 67 0.81 11.05 3.18
CA SER A 67 1.74 11.97 3.85
C SER A 67 2.61 11.26 4.88
N LEU A 68 2.24 10.06 5.33
CA LEU A 68 2.98 9.32 6.35
C LEU A 68 4.09 8.45 5.79
N VAL A 69 4.16 8.31 4.47
CA VAL A 69 5.17 7.48 3.83
C VAL A 69 6.21 8.34 3.13
N LYS A 70 7.39 7.76 2.90
CA LYS A 70 8.46 8.41 2.17
C LYS A 70 8.70 7.68 0.86
N GLU A 71 8.87 8.45 -0.21
CA GLU A 71 9.29 7.88 -1.48
C GLU A 71 10.73 7.40 -1.38
N LEU A 72 11.00 6.26 -2.01
CA LEU A 72 12.34 5.70 -2.08
C LEU A 72 12.93 5.89 -3.47
#